data_58282d40333a1b453601328b4cdb3332
#
_entry.id   58282d40333a1b453601328b4cdb3332
#
_cell.length_a   1.000
_cell.length_b   1.000
_cell.length_c   1.000
_cell.angle_alpha   90.00
_cell.angle_beta   90.00
_cell.angle_gamma   90.00
#
_symmetry.space_group_name_H-M   'P 1'
#
loop_
_entity.id
_entity.type
_entity.pdbx_description
1 polymer ?
#
loop_
_entity_poly.entity_id
_entity_poly.type
_entity_poly.pdbx_seq_one_letter_code
_entity_poly.pdbx_strand_id
1 'polypeptide(L)'
;VLHRHLGRVRAHVAVVHAQRDGLEDLPRVHLLHAVAREVCRRDRELRVRGRPLRDRAVPLAGAAVAGGAPLPSVALSAGLPQPSVRLGPDAQLEGRPEQRVPMSRLRARIAERLLESQSTNAILTTFNEVNMAPVMEMRKRFQDKFEKEHGVKLGFMSFFVKAAVHALKKYPVLNASVDGNDIVYHGYFDIGIAVGSPRGLVVPILRNADQMSFADIEKKIAEFGVKARDGKLGIEEMTGGTFSISNGGTFGSMMSTPIINPPQSAILGVHATKDRAMVENGQVVVRPMNYFAMSYDHRIIDGREAVLGLVAMKEALEDPARLLFDI
;
A
#
# COMPACT_ATOMS: atom_id res chain seq x y z
N VAL A 1 1.29 2.22 -36.02
CA VAL A 1 1.78 2.37 -34.63
C VAL A 1 2.58 1.12 -34.23
N LEU A 2 2.11 -0.08 -34.56
CA LEU A 2 2.78 -1.36 -34.20
C LEU A 2 4.17 -1.53 -34.89
N HIS A 3 4.35 -1.04 -36.12
CA HIS A 3 5.61 -1.15 -36.86
C HIS A 3 6.75 -0.29 -36.28
N ARG A 4 6.44 0.82 -35.60
CA ARG A 4 7.47 1.65 -34.93
C ARG A 4 7.95 1.08 -33.59
N HIS A 5 7.15 0.25 -32.94
CA HIS A 5 7.53 -0.40 -31.67
C HIS A 5 8.47 -1.59 -31.90
N LEU A 6 8.27 -2.37 -32.96
CA LEU A 6 9.16 -3.49 -33.31
C LEU A 6 10.56 -3.03 -33.79
N GLY A 7 10.66 -1.85 -34.40
CA GLY A 7 11.93 -1.25 -34.77
C GLY A 7 12.79 -0.83 -33.55
N ARG A 8 12.16 -0.35 -32.48
CA ARG A 8 12.86 0.05 -31.23
C ARG A 8 13.35 -1.16 -30.43
N VAL A 9 12.60 -2.25 -30.38
CA VAL A 9 13.03 -3.50 -29.73
C VAL A 9 14.22 -4.13 -30.46
N ARG A 10 14.28 -4.08 -31.81
CA ARG A 10 15.44 -4.54 -32.58
C ARG A 10 16.70 -3.68 -32.34
N ALA A 11 16.54 -2.36 -32.21
CA ALA A 11 17.66 -1.47 -31.90
C ALA A 11 18.22 -1.68 -30.49
N HIS A 12 17.37 -1.97 -29.49
CA HIS A 12 17.80 -2.24 -28.11
C HIS A 12 18.54 -3.59 -27.97
N VAL A 13 18.12 -4.60 -28.70
CA VAL A 13 18.82 -5.91 -28.73
C VAL A 13 20.18 -5.79 -29.42
N ALA A 14 20.32 -4.96 -30.44
CA ALA A 14 21.61 -4.72 -31.13
C ALA A 14 22.62 -3.92 -30.27
N VAL A 15 22.16 -2.99 -29.44
CA VAL A 15 23.02 -2.21 -28.53
C VAL A 15 23.55 -3.05 -27.37
N VAL A 16 22.77 -4.02 -26.89
CA VAL A 16 23.22 -4.96 -25.85
C VAL A 16 24.26 -5.96 -26.38
N HIS A 17 24.28 -6.26 -27.70
CA HIS A 17 25.30 -7.13 -28.31
C HIS A 17 26.66 -6.46 -28.55
N ALA A 18 26.68 -5.13 -28.70
CA ALA A 18 27.92 -4.40 -28.97
C ALA A 18 28.79 -4.11 -27.70
N GLN A 19 28.30 -4.43 -26.50
CA GLN A 19 29.02 -4.18 -25.23
C GLN A 19 29.51 -5.45 -24.51
N ARG A 20 29.50 -6.64 -25.17
CA ARG A 20 29.95 -7.90 -24.58
C ARG A 20 30.83 -8.72 -25.49
N ASP A 21 31.92 -8.17 -25.92
CA ASP A 21 33.06 -8.99 -26.33
C ASP A 21 33.88 -9.34 -25.10
N GLY A 22 33.69 -10.58 -24.57
CA GLY A 22 34.52 -11.08 -23.47
C GLY A 22 33.93 -12.14 -22.53
N LEU A 23 32.82 -12.81 -22.85
CA LEU A 23 32.31 -13.93 -22.05
C LEU A 23 31.70 -15.02 -22.97
N GLU A 24 32.55 -15.76 -23.63
CA GLU A 24 32.21 -17.07 -24.18
C GLU A 24 32.38 -18.08 -23.04
N ASP A 25 31.28 -18.68 -22.65
CA ASP A 25 31.03 -19.98 -22.02
C ASP A 25 29.91 -19.93 -20.96
N LEU A 26 28.65 -20.00 -21.41
CA LEU A 26 27.55 -20.41 -20.53
C LEU A 26 26.38 -21.04 -21.34
N PRO A 27 25.87 -22.21 -20.95
CA PRO A 27 24.81 -22.95 -21.66
C PRO A 27 23.43 -22.26 -21.66
N ARG A 28 23.28 -21.12 -20.97
CA ARG A 28 22.03 -20.34 -20.89
C ARG A 28 21.72 -19.52 -22.14
N VAL A 29 22.69 -19.17 -22.95
CA VAL A 29 22.48 -18.36 -24.16
C VAL A 29 21.77 -19.18 -25.25
N HIS A 30 22.05 -20.49 -25.34
CA HIS A 30 21.39 -21.38 -26.28
C HIS A 30 19.90 -21.57 -26.01
N LEU A 31 19.48 -21.55 -24.73
CA LEU A 31 18.09 -21.73 -24.35
C LEU A 31 17.24 -20.49 -24.74
N LEU A 32 17.78 -19.30 -24.56
CA LEU A 32 17.10 -18.05 -24.93
C LEU A 32 16.91 -17.90 -26.44
N HIS A 33 17.90 -18.34 -27.23
CA HIS A 33 17.79 -18.37 -28.70
C HIS A 33 16.83 -19.43 -29.23
N ALA A 34 16.66 -20.54 -28.51
CA ALA A 34 15.68 -21.57 -28.84
C ALA A 34 14.25 -21.08 -28.56
N VAL A 35 14.01 -20.47 -27.42
CA VAL A 35 12.71 -19.90 -27.03
C VAL A 35 12.30 -18.76 -27.97
N ALA A 36 13.21 -17.86 -28.32
CA ALA A 36 12.92 -16.77 -29.26
C ALA A 36 12.58 -17.28 -30.67
N ARG A 37 13.22 -18.33 -31.14
CA ARG A 37 12.89 -18.95 -32.43
C ARG A 37 11.54 -19.65 -32.43
N GLU A 38 11.15 -20.29 -31.33
CA GLU A 38 9.86 -20.96 -31.19
C GLU A 38 8.70 -19.96 -31.12
N VAL A 39 8.86 -18.84 -30.41
CA VAL A 39 7.88 -17.75 -30.37
C VAL A 39 7.68 -17.14 -31.77
N CYS A 40 8.75 -16.89 -32.52
CA CYS A 40 8.65 -16.36 -33.88
C CYS A 40 8.04 -17.37 -34.88
N ARG A 41 8.20 -18.66 -34.65
CA ARG A 41 7.60 -19.72 -35.50
C ARG A 41 6.10 -19.80 -35.25
N ARG A 42 5.64 -19.78 -33.99
CA ARG A 42 4.22 -19.77 -33.63
C ARG A 42 3.48 -18.53 -34.13
N ASP A 43 4.10 -17.35 -34.07
CA ASP A 43 3.51 -16.13 -34.58
C ASP A 43 3.34 -16.15 -36.12
N ARG A 44 4.23 -16.86 -36.83
CA ARG A 44 4.13 -17.07 -38.27
C ARG A 44 3.01 -18.06 -38.64
N GLU A 45 2.83 -19.13 -37.87
CA GLU A 45 1.75 -20.12 -38.07
C GLU A 45 0.35 -19.52 -37.78
N LEU A 46 0.24 -18.60 -36.81
CA LEU A 46 -0.99 -17.87 -36.54
C LEU A 46 -1.39 -16.89 -37.65
N ARG A 47 -0.43 -16.34 -38.38
CA ARG A 47 -0.70 -15.44 -39.52
C ARG A 47 -1.10 -16.17 -40.80
N VAL A 48 -0.77 -17.44 -40.97
CA VAL A 48 -1.11 -18.24 -42.15
C VAL A 48 -2.54 -18.78 -42.06
N ARG A 49 -3.14 -18.86 -40.86
CA ARG A 49 -4.56 -19.26 -40.68
C ARG A 49 -5.46 -18.07 -40.54
N GLY A 50 -5.53 -17.22 -41.57
CA GLY A 50 -6.45 -16.10 -41.67
C GLY A 50 -7.90 -16.58 -41.66
N ARG A 51 -8.52 -16.59 -40.48
CA ARG A 51 -9.97 -16.58 -40.33
C ARG A 51 -10.38 -15.25 -39.68
N PRO A 52 -11.28 -14.45 -40.29
CA PRO A 52 -11.80 -13.27 -39.68
C PRO A 52 -12.64 -13.69 -38.45
N LEU A 53 -12.38 -13.04 -37.30
CA LEU A 53 -13.23 -13.14 -36.11
C LEU A 53 -14.60 -12.54 -36.49
N ARG A 54 -15.58 -13.39 -36.80
CA ARG A 54 -16.99 -13.00 -36.82
C ARG A 54 -17.44 -12.83 -35.38
N ASP A 55 -18.00 -11.67 -35.12
CA ASP A 55 -18.77 -11.34 -33.91
C ASP A 55 -19.74 -12.47 -33.56
N ARG A 56 -19.45 -13.23 -32.53
CA ARG A 56 -20.43 -14.06 -31.84
C ARG A 56 -20.87 -13.29 -30.60
N ALA A 57 -21.91 -12.51 -30.73
CA ALA A 57 -22.70 -12.09 -29.60
C ALA A 57 -23.27 -13.33 -28.92
N VAL A 58 -22.85 -13.59 -27.68
CA VAL A 58 -23.47 -14.60 -26.82
C VAL A 58 -24.73 -13.96 -26.24
N PRO A 59 -25.93 -14.53 -26.45
CA PRO A 59 -27.12 -14.00 -25.81
C PRO A 59 -27.03 -14.23 -24.30
N LEU A 60 -26.99 -13.18 -23.51
CA LEU A 60 -27.22 -13.22 -22.07
C LEU A 60 -28.68 -13.62 -21.83
N ALA A 61 -28.93 -14.87 -21.49
CA ALA A 61 -30.20 -15.32 -20.98
C ALA A 61 -30.50 -14.54 -19.69
N GLY A 62 -31.57 -13.73 -19.73
CA GLY A 62 -32.04 -12.96 -18.59
C GLY A 62 -32.49 -13.88 -17.45
N ALA A 63 -31.70 -13.98 -16.39
CA ALA A 63 -32.16 -14.44 -15.09
C ALA A 63 -32.81 -13.22 -14.41
N ALA A 64 -34.12 -13.27 -14.24
CA ALA A 64 -34.87 -12.31 -13.43
C ALA A 64 -34.35 -12.38 -12.00
N VAL A 65 -33.67 -11.33 -11.54
CA VAL A 65 -33.26 -11.18 -10.14
C VAL A 65 -34.49 -10.74 -9.36
N ALA A 66 -35.02 -11.67 -8.53
CA ALA A 66 -36.05 -11.37 -7.56
C ALA A 66 -35.57 -10.25 -6.62
N GLY A 67 -36.47 -9.29 -6.34
CA GLY A 67 -36.21 -8.08 -5.59
C GLY A 67 -35.55 -8.35 -4.23
N GLY A 68 -34.30 -7.98 -4.11
CA GLY A 68 -33.59 -7.87 -2.85
C GLY A 68 -34.03 -6.61 -2.11
N ALA A 69 -34.35 -6.77 -0.83
CA ALA A 69 -34.64 -5.66 0.07
C ALA A 69 -33.53 -4.58 0.02
N PRO A 70 -33.88 -3.30 0.14
CA PRO A 70 -32.87 -2.24 0.14
C PRO A 70 -31.91 -2.42 1.31
N LEU A 71 -30.61 -2.49 0.98
CA LEU A 71 -29.55 -2.47 1.98
C LEU A 71 -29.70 -1.19 2.84
N PRO A 72 -29.51 -1.25 4.17
CA PRO A 72 -29.55 -0.09 5.00
C PRO A 72 -28.47 0.89 4.50
N SER A 73 -28.90 2.08 4.11
CA SER A 73 -28.00 3.19 3.83
C SER A 73 -27.22 3.49 5.10
N VAL A 74 -25.94 3.13 5.14
CA VAL A 74 -25.02 3.64 6.15
C VAL A 74 -24.99 5.14 5.93
N ALA A 75 -25.57 5.88 6.86
CA ALA A 75 -25.48 7.33 6.87
C ALA A 75 -23.98 7.67 6.81
N LEU A 76 -23.53 8.25 5.70
CA LEU A 76 -22.22 8.85 5.58
C LEU A 76 -22.09 9.79 6.78
N SER A 77 -21.17 9.45 7.71
CA SER A 77 -20.85 10.29 8.86
C SER A 77 -20.69 11.72 8.37
N ALA A 78 -21.41 12.62 9.01
CA ALA A 78 -21.43 14.04 8.70
C ALA A 78 -20.03 14.51 8.32
N GLY A 79 -19.87 15.02 7.10
CA GLY A 79 -18.61 15.53 6.61
C GLY A 79 -18.00 16.48 7.62
N LEU A 80 -16.68 16.53 7.71
CA LEU A 80 -15.94 17.51 8.50
C LEU A 80 -16.66 18.85 8.39
N PRO A 81 -16.91 19.57 9.50
CA PRO A 81 -17.62 20.84 9.47
C PRO A 81 -16.91 21.75 8.45
N GLN A 82 -17.58 21.98 7.35
CA GLN A 82 -17.12 22.96 6.39
C GLN A 82 -17.20 24.33 7.08
N PRO A 83 -16.14 25.13 7.09
CA PRO A 83 -16.23 26.46 7.64
C PRO A 83 -17.39 27.17 6.94
N SER A 84 -18.36 27.68 7.75
CA SER A 84 -19.44 28.48 7.22
C SER A 84 -18.87 29.80 6.72
N VAL A 85 -18.68 29.85 5.41
CA VAL A 85 -18.00 30.95 4.79
C VAL A 85 -19.03 31.96 4.32
N ARG A 86 -18.98 33.16 4.85
CA ARG A 86 -19.70 34.32 4.31
C ARG A 86 -18.87 34.86 3.14
N LEU A 87 -19.44 34.80 1.94
CA LEU A 87 -18.87 35.47 0.77
C LEU A 87 -18.90 36.97 1.05
N GLY A 88 -17.74 37.61 1.05
CA GLY A 88 -17.64 39.08 1.08
C GLY A 88 -18.13 39.68 -0.25
N PRO A 89 -18.58 40.94 -0.26
CA PRO A 89 -19.17 41.57 -1.45
C PRO A 89 -18.23 41.77 -2.63
N ASP A 90 -16.92 41.56 -2.47
CA ASP A 90 -15.90 41.86 -3.49
C ASP A 90 -15.47 40.67 -4.37
N ALA A 91 -16.15 39.51 -4.28
CA ALA A 91 -15.77 38.30 -5.04
C ALA A 91 -16.59 38.11 -6.32
N GLN A 92 -16.83 39.19 -7.08
CA GLN A 92 -17.47 39.09 -8.39
C GLN A 92 -16.42 39.20 -9.52
N LEU A 93 -15.78 38.08 -9.82
CA LEU A 93 -15.10 37.90 -11.09
C LEU A 93 -16.04 37.14 -12.05
N GLU A 94 -16.66 37.85 -12.97
CA GLU A 94 -17.36 37.31 -14.16
C GLU A 94 -18.40 36.21 -13.90
N GLY A 95 -19.24 36.38 -12.85
CA GLY A 95 -20.33 35.42 -12.57
C GLY A 95 -19.88 34.06 -12.00
N ARG A 96 -18.59 33.90 -11.65
CA ARG A 96 -18.03 32.71 -10.98
C ARG A 96 -17.60 33.09 -9.56
N PRO A 97 -18.38 32.74 -8.53
CA PRO A 97 -18.04 33.10 -7.16
C PRO A 97 -16.79 32.30 -6.70
N GLU A 98 -15.75 33.00 -6.29
CA GLU A 98 -14.55 32.43 -5.67
C GLU A 98 -14.44 32.88 -4.23
N GLN A 99 -13.91 31.99 -3.37
CA GLN A 99 -13.66 32.32 -1.98
C GLN A 99 -12.23 31.95 -1.61
N ARG A 100 -11.49 32.95 -1.12
CA ARG A 100 -10.15 32.80 -0.57
C ARG A 100 -10.23 32.63 0.96
N VAL A 101 -9.77 31.45 1.45
CA VAL A 101 -9.68 31.17 2.87
C VAL A 101 -8.22 30.84 3.20
N PRO A 102 -7.56 31.57 4.13
CA PRO A 102 -6.19 31.26 4.53
C PRO A 102 -6.13 29.89 5.20
N MET A 103 -5.06 29.13 4.93
CA MET A 103 -4.82 27.86 5.60
C MET A 103 -4.65 28.08 7.11
N SER A 104 -5.18 27.16 7.92
CA SER A 104 -4.86 27.13 9.34
C SER A 104 -3.35 26.88 9.54
N ARG A 105 -2.80 27.33 10.67
CA ARG A 105 -1.37 27.13 10.99
C ARG A 105 -0.96 25.66 10.94
N LEU A 106 -1.82 24.76 11.43
CA LEU A 106 -1.59 23.32 11.35
C LEU A 106 -1.53 22.82 9.90
N ARG A 107 -2.47 23.28 9.05
CA ARG A 107 -2.52 22.89 7.63
C ARG A 107 -1.28 23.37 6.86
N ALA A 108 -0.86 24.61 7.11
CA ALA A 108 0.34 25.16 6.49
C ALA A 108 1.59 24.35 6.87
N ARG A 109 1.74 24.00 8.16
CA ARG A 109 2.86 23.18 8.64
C ARG A 109 2.86 21.76 8.05
N ILE A 110 1.68 21.14 7.92
CA ILE A 110 1.55 19.84 7.25
C ILE A 110 1.98 19.94 5.79
N ALA A 111 1.54 20.99 5.08
CA ALA A 111 1.90 21.20 3.67
C ALA A 111 3.41 21.35 3.49
N GLU A 112 4.09 22.15 4.32
CA GLU A 112 5.54 22.31 4.34
C GLU A 112 6.25 20.94 4.48
N ARG A 113 5.86 20.14 5.49
CA ARG A 113 6.47 18.82 5.75
C ARG A 113 6.25 17.83 4.62
N LEU A 114 5.08 17.84 3.99
CA LEU A 114 4.80 16.95 2.86
C LEU A 114 5.62 17.33 1.62
N LEU A 115 5.77 18.64 1.34
CA LEU A 115 6.62 19.12 0.25
C LEU A 115 8.09 18.83 0.52
N GLU A 116 8.57 19.05 1.75
CA GLU A 116 9.91 18.69 2.19
C GLU A 116 10.19 17.21 1.94
N SER A 117 9.27 16.32 2.36
CA SER A 117 9.41 14.88 2.14
C SER A 117 9.57 14.53 0.66
N GLN A 118 8.76 15.11 -0.21
CA GLN A 118 8.82 14.83 -1.64
C GLN A 118 10.06 15.41 -2.34
N SER A 119 10.59 16.51 -1.84
CA SER A 119 11.76 17.17 -2.43
C SER A 119 13.09 16.60 -1.94
N THR A 120 13.13 16.05 -0.72
CA THR A 120 14.37 15.53 -0.10
C THR A 120 14.58 14.04 -0.28
N ASN A 121 13.54 13.29 -0.60
CA ASN A 121 13.61 11.84 -0.81
C ASN A 121 13.42 11.48 -2.30
N ALA A 122 14.11 10.45 -2.76
CA ALA A 122 13.87 9.82 -4.06
C ALA A 122 12.76 8.77 -3.92
N ILE A 123 11.50 9.23 -3.76
CA ILE A 123 10.38 8.33 -3.43
C ILE A 123 10.01 7.45 -4.62
N LEU A 124 10.04 6.13 -4.39
CA LEU A 124 9.48 5.11 -5.26
C LEU A 124 8.44 4.29 -4.48
N THR A 125 7.48 3.69 -5.18
CA THR A 125 6.45 2.84 -4.55
C THR A 125 6.40 1.48 -5.22
N THR A 126 6.43 0.43 -4.42
CA THR A 126 6.14 -0.95 -4.85
C THR A 126 4.80 -1.40 -4.29
N PHE A 127 4.11 -2.29 -5.02
CA PHE A 127 2.79 -2.78 -4.67
C PHE A 127 2.79 -4.29 -4.58
N ASN A 128 1.92 -4.83 -3.72
CA ASN A 128 1.61 -6.25 -3.68
C ASN A 128 0.14 -6.46 -3.28
N GLU A 129 -0.40 -7.60 -3.65
CA GLU A 129 -1.73 -8.04 -3.23
C GLU A 129 -1.63 -9.08 -2.12
N VAL A 130 -2.49 -8.97 -1.12
CA VAL A 130 -2.48 -9.81 0.09
C VAL A 130 -3.83 -10.47 0.25
N ASN A 131 -3.84 -11.79 0.38
CA ASN A 131 -5.04 -12.54 0.74
C ASN A 131 -5.28 -12.42 2.27
N MET A 132 -6.35 -11.73 2.62
CA MET A 132 -6.69 -11.46 4.02
C MET A 132 -7.51 -12.58 4.68
N ALA A 133 -7.88 -13.64 3.95
CA ALA A 133 -8.70 -14.72 4.49
C ALA A 133 -8.11 -15.35 5.77
N PRO A 134 -6.79 -15.69 5.85
CA PRO A 134 -6.22 -16.30 7.06
C PRO A 134 -6.32 -15.39 8.29
N VAL A 135 -6.04 -14.09 8.13
CA VAL A 135 -6.19 -13.12 9.23
C VAL A 135 -7.65 -12.96 9.65
N MET A 136 -8.57 -12.91 8.68
CA MET A 136 -10.02 -12.80 8.96
C MET A 136 -10.54 -14.02 9.68
N GLU A 137 -10.14 -15.22 9.28
CA GLU A 137 -10.51 -16.49 9.94
C GLU A 137 -9.94 -16.56 11.36
N MET A 138 -8.67 -16.19 11.56
CA MET A 138 -8.05 -16.12 12.88
C MET A 138 -8.80 -15.14 13.79
N ARG A 139 -9.12 -13.95 13.31
CA ARG A 139 -9.94 -12.99 14.06
C ARG A 139 -11.29 -13.56 14.43
N LYS A 140 -12.03 -14.13 13.46
CA LYS A 140 -13.35 -14.74 13.71
C LYS A 140 -13.28 -15.84 14.77
N ARG A 141 -12.22 -16.64 14.76
CA ARG A 141 -12.03 -17.76 15.72
C ARG A 141 -11.73 -17.26 17.13
N PHE A 142 -10.97 -16.21 17.31
CA PHE A 142 -10.43 -15.79 18.60
C PHE A 142 -11.02 -14.51 19.15
N GLN A 143 -11.82 -13.75 18.39
CA GLN A 143 -12.34 -12.42 18.75
C GLN A 143 -12.99 -12.39 20.14
N ASP A 144 -13.93 -13.30 20.41
CA ASP A 144 -14.70 -13.29 21.67
C ASP A 144 -13.82 -13.62 22.89
N LYS A 145 -12.90 -14.57 22.75
CA LYS A 145 -11.95 -14.90 23.81
C LYS A 145 -10.97 -13.76 24.07
N PHE A 146 -10.46 -13.18 22.99
CA PHE A 146 -9.52 -12.06 23.05
C PHE A 146 -10.14 -10.84 23.74
N GLU A 147 -11.37 -10.48 23.37
CA GLU A 147 -12.09 -9.35 23.96
C GLU A 147 -12.39 -9.57 25.45
N LYS A 148 -12.78 -10.81 25.84
CA LYS A 148 -13.00 -11.16 27.25
C LYS A 148 -11.72 -11.09 28.09
N GLU A 149 -10.59 -11.55 27.54
CA GLU A 149 -9.33 -11.61 28.26
C GLU A 149 -8.66 -10.23 28.36
N HIS A 150 -8.69 -9.46 27.28
CA HIS A 150 -7.89 -8.25 27.16
C HIS A 150 -8.68 -6.95 27.23
N GLY A 151 -10.03 -7.01 27.20
CA GLY A 151 -10.89 -5.83 27.24
C GLY A 151 -10.83 -4.96 25.98
N VAL A 152 -10.30 -5.46 24.87
CA VAL A 152 -10.18 -4.78 23.60
C VAL A 152 -10.44 -5.75 22.44
N LYS A 153 -11.03 -5.27 21.34
CA LYS A 153 -11.26 -6.07 20.15
C LYS A 153 -9.97 -6.36 19.41
N LEU A 154 -9.83 -7.58 18.87
CA LEU A 154 -8.74 -7.94 17.98
C LEU A 154 -8.94 -7.26 16.62
N GLY A 155 -8.26 -6.15 16.38
CA GLY A 155 -8.30 -5.40 15.12
C GLY A 155 -7.39 -5.99 14.04
N PHE A 156 -7.40 -5.37 12.86
CA PHE A 156 -6.44 -5.71 11.80
C PHE A 156 -5.09 -5.02 11.98
N MET A 157 -5.07 -3.88 12.72
CA MET A 157 -3.87 -3.06 12.82
C MET A 157 -2.75 -3.76 13.56
N SER A 158 -3.05 -4.55 14.60
CA SER A 158 -2.03 -5.35 15.30
C SER A 158 -1.35 -6.37 14.37
N PHE A 159 -2.09 -7.00 13.47
CA PHE A 159 -1.50 -7.88 12.44
C PHE A 159 -0.60 -7.12 11.48
N PHE A 160 -1.02 -5.94 11.01
CA PHE A 160 -0.20 -5.12 10.11
C PHE A 160 1.06 -4.61 10.79
N VAL A 161 0.98 -4.20 12.06
CA VAL A 161 2.14 -3.78 12.85
C VAL A 161 3.12 -4.94 13.04
N LYS A 162 2.63 -6.12 13.44
CA LYS A 162 3.48 -7.30 13.63
C LYS A 162 4.13 -7.77 12.32
N ALA A 163 3.38 -7.79 11.20
CA ALA A 163 3.93 -8.12 9.89
C ALA A 163 4.97 -7.10 9.43
N ALA A 164 4.74 -5.80 9.68
CA ALA A 164 5.72 -4.76 9.39
C ALA A 164 7.00 -4.96 10.23
N VAL A 165 6.89 -5.13 11.55
CA VAL A 165 8.04 -5.37 12.43
C VAL A 165 8.83 -6.61 12.01
N HIS A 166 8.15 -7.72 11.65
CA HIS A 166 8.81 -8.91 11.10
C HIS A 166 9.64 -8.59 9.86
N ALA A 167 9.07 -7.86 8.91
CA ALA A 167 9.78 -7.46 7.68
C ALA A 167 10.94 -6.49 7.96
N LEU A 168 10.77 -5.54 8.87
CA LEU A 168 11.82 -4.58 9.26
C LEU A 168 13.01 -5.25 9.95
N LYS A 169 12.78 -6.29 10.75
CA LYS A 169 13.85 -7.12 11.33
C LYS A 169 14.64 -7.85 10.23
N LYS A 170 13.96 -8.37 9.22
CA LYS A 170 14.56 -9.11 8.10
C LYS A 170 15.27 -8.19 7.10
N TYR A 171 14.77 -6.96 6.93
CA TYR A 171 15.30 -5.94 6.01
C TYR A 171 15.54 -4.63 6.77
N PRO A 172 16.62 -4.50 7.57
CA PRO A 172 16.85 -3.37 8.46
C PRO A 172 16.93 -2.01 7.76
N VAL A 173 17.30 -1.98 6.48
CA VAL A 173 17.34 -0.73 5.70
C VAL A 173 15.98 -0.06 5.58
N LEU A 174 14.88 -0.83 5.64
CA LEU A 174 13.51 -0.29 5.66
C LEU A 174 13.17 0.45 6.95
N ASN A 175 13.93 0.19 8.02
CA ASN A 175 13.82 0.83 9.34
C ASN A 175 14.94 1.86 9.58
N ALA A 176 15.65 2.27 8.52
CA ALA A 176 16.75 3.23 8.61
C ALA A 176 16.28 4.65 8.27
N SER A 177 17.11 5.63 8.54
CA SER A 177 16.94 7.02 8.13
C SER A 177 18.23 7.57 7.51
N VAL A 178 18.12 8.72 6.82
CA VAL A 178 19.25 9.43 6.25
C VAL A 178 19.56 10.64 7.12
N ASP A 179 20.81 10.79 7.53
CA ASP A 179 21.34 11.98 8.20
C ASP A 179 22.59 12.47 7.45
N GLY A 180 22.44 13.56 6.72
CA GLY A 180 23.47 14.05 5.79
C GLY A 180 23.83 13.00 4.73
N ASN A 181 25.05 12.44 4.83
CA ASN A 181 25.55 11.39 3.97
C ASN A 181 25.55 9.99 4.65
N ASP A 182 25.05 9.90 5.87
CA ASP A 182 25.07 8.68 6.64
C ASP A 182 23.70 7.96 6.61
N ILE A 183 23.74 6.63 6.60
CA ILE A 183 22.57 5.78 6.84
C ILE A 183 22.55 5.42 8.30
N VAL A 184 21.52 5.83 9.02
CA VAL A 184 21.31 5.54 10.44
C VAL A 184 20.38 4.35 10.60
N TYR A 185 20.91 3.20 10.99
CA TYR A 185 20.14 2.00 11.31
C TYR A 185 19.61 2.07 12.73
N HIS A 186 18.29 1.93 12.90
CA HIS A 186 17.65 1.94 14.20
C HIS A 186 17.54 0.52 14.78
N GLY A 187 18.01 0.32 16.00
CA GLY A 187 17.92 -0.94 16.75
C GLY A 187 16.59 -1.11 17.51
N TYR A 188 15.59 -0.26 17.24
CA TYR A 188 14.26 -0.26 17.82
C TYR A 188 13.21 -0.05 16.73
N PHE A 189 11.94 -0.40 17.02
CA PHE A 189 10.86 -0.37 16.04
C PHE A 189 9.72 0.52 16.53
N ASP A 190 9.79 1.80 16.18
CA ASP A 190 8.82 2.82 16.54
C ASP A 190 7.89 3.09 15.36
N ILE A 191 6.70 2.52 15.41
CA ILE A 191 5.78 2.49 14.27
C ILE A 191 4.74 3.59 14.36
N GLY A 192 4.76 4.51 13.40
CA GLY A 192 3.73 5.54 13.24
C GLY A 192 2.44 4.95 12.69
N ILE A 193 1.32 5.25 13.34
CA ILE A 193 -0.01 4.84 12.88
C ILE A 193 -0.82 6.05 12.47
N ALA A 194 -1.19 6.14 11.20
CA ALA A 194 -2.01 7.24 10.72
C ALA A 194 -3.44 7.16 11.27
N VAL A 195 -3.85 8.15 12.05
CA VAL A 195 -5.17 8.25 12.70
C VAL A 195 -5.88 9.52 12.24
N GLY A 196 -7.13 9.38 11.80
CA GLY A 196 -7.97 10.52 11.44
C GLY A 196 -8.45 11.29 12.68
N SER A 197 -8.36 12.62 12.63
CA SER A 197 -8.93 13.50 13.65
C SER A 197 -9.81 14.60 13.01
N PRO A 198 -10.67 15.27 13.78
CA PRO A 198 -11.45 16.41 13.27
C PRO A 198 -10.58 17.54 12.70
N ARG A 199 -9.32 17.62 13.12
CA ARG A 199 -8.35 18.64 12.69
C ARG A 199 -7.47 18.19 11.50
N GLY A 200 -7.57 16.93 11.08
CA GLY A 200 -6.78 16.32 10.01
C GLY A 200 -6.14 15.01 10.43
N LEU A 201 -5.28 14.48 9.56
CA LEU A 201 -4.53 13.26 9.82
C LEU A 201 -3.38 13.54 10.78
N VAL A 202 -3.24 12.71 11.82
CA VAL A 202 -2.12 12.70 12.78
C VAL A 202 -1.48 11.32 12.80
N VAL A 203 -0.19 11.24 13.14
CA VAL A 203 0.57 9.99 13.11
C VAL A 203 1.25 9.77 14.45
N PRO A 204 0.52 9.31 15.49
CA PRO A 204 1.11 8.91 16.75
C PRO A 204 1.97 7.66 16.59
N ILE A 205 2.95 7.49 17.49
CA ILE A 205 4.00 6.49 17.40
C ILE A 205 3.80 5.39 18.45
N LEU A 206 3.69 4.14 18.00
CA LEU A 206 3.82 2.95 18.85
C LEU A 206 5.30 2.71 19.12
N ARG A 207 5.72 2.95 20.36
CA ARG A 207 7.12 2.76 20.77
C ARG A 207 7.43 1.30 21.03
N ASN A 208 8.61 0.83 20.57
CA ASN A 208 9.07 -0.54 20.74
C ASN A 208 7.99 -1.57 20.34
N ALA A 209 7.41 -1.41 19.17
CA ALA A 209 6.30 -2.22 18.67
C ALA A 209 6.64 -3.72 18.55
N ASP A 210 7.93 -4.07 18.47
CA ASP A 210 8.43 -5.44 18.50
C ASP A 210 8.14 -6.15 19.81
N GLN A 211 8.19 -5.41 20.95
CA GLN A 211 7.95 -5.92 22.29
C GLN A 211 6.46 -5.93 22.69
N MET A 212 5.61 -5.21 21.96
CA MET A 212 4.17 -5.13 22.26
C MET A 212 3.43 -6.40 21.85
N SER A 213 2.51 -6.86 22.70
CA SER A 213 1.54 -7.89 22.31
C SER A 213 0.47 -7.36 21.35
N PHE A 214 -0.30 -8.26 20.72
CA PHE A 214 -1.47 -7.84 19.92
C PHE A 214 -2.44 -6.97 20.73
N ALA A 215 -2.67 -7.32 22.00
CA ALA A 215 -3.56 -6.58 22.89
C ALA A 215 -3.02 -5.18 23.21
N ASP A 216 -1.72 -5.04 23.47
CA ASP A 216 -1.10 -3.75 23.78
C ASP A 216 -1.17 -2.81 22.57
N ILE A 217 -0.92 -3.35 21.37
CA ILE A 217 -1.03 -2.57 20.12
C ILE A 217 -2.45 -2.06 19.95
N GLU A 218 -3.47 -2.91 20.05
CA GLU A 218 -4.87 -2.51 19.87
C GLU A 218 -5.33 -1.52 20.95
N LYS A 219 -4.95 -1.71 22.23
CA LYS A 219 -5.22 -0.77 23.33
C LYS A 219 -4.60 0.59 23.06
N LYS A 220 -3.34 0.61 22.64
CA LYS A 220 -2.62 1.85 22.37
C LYS A 220 -3.18 2.60 21.16
N ILE A 221 -3.58 1.88 20.10
CA ILE A 221 -4.25 2.48 18.94
C ILE A 221 -5.62 3.06 19.34
N ALA A 222 -6.39 2.36 20.17
CA ALA A 222 -7.65 2.87 20.69
C ALA A 222 -7.46 4.15 21.51
N GLU A 223 -6.45 4.17 22.39
CA GLU A 223 -6.05 5.38 23.16
C GLU A 223 -5.70 6.55 22.22
N PHE A 224 -4.89 6.30 21.19
CA PHE A 224 -4.55 7.31 20.19
C PHE A 224 -5.79 7.85 19.45
N GLY A 225 -6.75 6.98 19.13
CA GLY A 225 -8.01 7.38 18.50
C GLY A 225 -8.82 8.33 19.35
N VAL A 226 -8.89 8.07 20.67
CA VAL A 226 -9.57 8.98 21.65
C VAL A 226 -8.80 10.30 21.77
N LYS A 227 -7.50 10.26 22.02
CA LYS A 227 -6.66 11.46 22.15
C LYS A 227 -6.66 12.32 20.87
N ALA A 228 -6.65 11.68 19.69
CA ALA A 228 -6.73 12.38 18.40
C ALA A 228 -8.05 13.14 18.25
N ARG A 229 -9.17 12.50 18.60
CA ARG A 229 -10.50 13.11 18.55
C ARG A 229 -10.61 14.29 19.50
N ASP A 230 -10.11 14.13 20.72
CA ASP A 230 -10.12 15.17 21.76
C ASP A 230 -9.06 16.26 21.53
N GLY A 231 -8.14 16.06 20.59
CA GLY A 231 -7.02 16.97 20.33
C GLY A 231 -5.98 17.04 21.44
N LYS A 232 -5.83 15.93 22.19
CA LYS A 232 -4.93 15.79 23.34
C LYS A 232 -3.63 15.02 23.05
N LEU A 233 -3.35 14.70 21.77
CA LEU A 233 -2.06 14.10 21.39
C LEU A 233 -0.93 15.11 21.63
N GLY A 234 0.05 14.71 22.42
CA GLY A 234 1.27 15.46 22.67
C GLY A 234 2.24 15.41 21.48
N ILE A 235 3.13 16.40 21.38
CA ILE A 235 4.16 16.44 20.34
C ILE A 235 5.08 15.22 20.47
N GLU A 236 5.42 14.80 21.69
CA GLU A 236 6.26 13.63 21.95
C GLU A 236 5.65 12.33 21.43
N GLU A 237 4.32 12.23 21.44
CA GLU A 237 3.61 11.06 20.91
C GLU A 237 3.62 11.01 19.38
N MET A 238 3.96 12.10 18.68
CA MET A 238 3.90 12.25 17.23
C MET A 238 5.28 12.43 16.57
N THR A 239 6.37 12.32 17.33
CA THR A 239 7.73 12.52 16.82
C THR A 239 8.59 11.28 16.98
N GLY A 240 9.58 11.10 16.11
CA GLY A 240 10.63 10.08 16.24
C GLY A 240 10.24 8.67 15.87
N GLY A 241 9.28 8.43 15.00
CA GLY A 241 8.99 7.10 14.44
C GLY A 241 10.05 6.65 13.42
N THR A 242 10.24 5.33 13.27
CA THR A 242 11.20 4.74 12.31
C THR A 242 10.54 4.21 11.04
N PHE A 243 9.24 3.91 11.09
CA PHE A 243 8.41 3.45 9.98
C PHE A 243 6.96 3.89 10.22
N SER A 244 6.15 4.01 9.18
CA SER A 244 4.73 4.39 9.33
C SER A 244 3.79 3.43 8.61
N ILE A 245 2.56 3.30 9.13
CA ILE A 245 1.46 2.57 8.49
C ILE A 245 0.28 3.52 8.33
N SER A 246 -0.18 3.68 7.09
CA SER A 246 -1.37 4.46 6.74
C SER A 246 -2.47 3.54 6.20
N ASN A 247 -3.69 3.67 6.72
CA ASN A 247 -4.82 2.87 6.29
C ASN A 247 -5.87 3.73 5.58
N GLY A 248 -5.80 3.76 4.24
CA GLY A 248 -6.81 4.38 3.38
C GLY A 248 -8.05 3.52 3.14
N GLY A 249 -8.01 2.24 3.53
CA GLY A 249 -9.10 1.29 3.32
C GLY A 249 -10.37 1.64 4.07
N THR A 250 -10.27 2.32 5.21
CA THR A 250 -11.42 2.83 5.99
C THR A 250 -12.25 3.85 5.21
N PHE A 251 -11.65 4.51 4.22
CA PHE A 251 -12.30 5.46 3.30
C PHE A 251 -12.63 4.85 1.93
N GLY A 252 -12.37 3.55 1.76
CA GLY A 252 -12.66 2.84 0.52
C GLY A 252 -11.57 2.95 -0.56
N SER A 253 -10.37 3.47 -0.22
CA SER A 253 -9.25 3.53 -1.17
C SER A 253 -8.89 2.14 -1.68
N MET A 254 -8.78 2.00 -2.99
CA MET A 254 -8.30 0.76 -3.62
C MET A 254 -6.77 0.68 -3.59
N MET A 255 -6.10 1.76 -3.93
CA MET A 255 -4.64 1.84 -4.02
C MET A 255 -4.20 3.31 -4.03
N SER A 256 -3.10 3.61 -3.36
CA SER A 256 -2.48 4.94 -3.32
C SER A 256 -0.97 4.81 -3.10
N THR A 257 -0.23 5.86 -3.41
CA THR A 257 1.21 5.99 -3.13
C THR A 257 1.38 6.87 -1.90
N PRO A 258 1.58 6.31 -0.69
CA PRO A 258 1.70 7.11 0.53
C PRO A 258 2.99 7.94 0.50
N ILE A 259 2.93 9.15 1.08
CA ILE A 259 4.10 10.03 1.23
C ILE A 259 4.83 9.63 2.52
N ILE A 260 6.15 9.49 2.44
CA ILE A 260 6.99 9.15 3.59
C ILE A 260 6.92 10.27 4.64
N ASN A 261 6.94 9.88 5.92
CA ASN A 261 6.96 10.84 7.04
C ASN A 261 8.40 11.02 7.54
N PRO A 262 9.09 12.12 7.20
CA PRO A 262 10.49 12.32 7.60
C PRO A 262 10.66 12.27 9.15
N PRO A 263 11.79 11.74 9.66
CA PRO A 263 13.01 11.29 8.97
C PRO A 263 12.97 9.84 8.48
N GLN A 264 11.83 9.17 8.52
CA GLN A 264 11.67 7.79 8.07
C GLN A 264 12.03 7.63 6.60
N SER A 265 12.44 6.43 6.20
CA SER A 265 12.77 6.12 4.79
C SER A 265 11.72 5.24 4.12
N ALA A 266 10.71 4.77 4.84
CA ALA A 266 9.64 3.97 4.24
C ALA A 266 8.31 4.11 4.99
N ILE A 267 7.21 3.82 4.27
CA ILE A 267 5.84 3.84 4.78
C ILE A 267 5.01 2.76 4.08
N LEU A 268 4.18 2.05 4.84
CA LEU A 268 3.21 1.09 4.34
C LEU A 268 1.83 1.75 4.18
N GLY A 269 1.25 1.68 3.00
CA GLY A 269 -0.16 1.99 2.73
C GLY A 269 -1.00 0.71 2.67
N VAL A 270 -2.02 0.64 3.49
CA VAL A 270 -3.02 -0.43 3.50
C VAL A 270 -4.33 0.11 2.92
N HIS A 271 -5.05 -0.71 2.17
CA HIS A 271 -6.23 -0.28 1.43
C HIS A 271 -7.49 -1.10 1.79
N ALA A 272 -8.57 -0.90 1.05
CA ALA A 272 -9.81 -1.62 1.30
C ALA A 272 -9.68 -3.10 0.93
N THR A 273 -10.02 -3.98 1.87
CA THR A 273 -10.18 -5.42 1.59
C THR A 273 -11.50 -5.63 0.85
N LYS A 274 -11.44 -6.25 -0.33
CA LYS A 274 -12.61 -6.56 -1.16
C LYS A 274 -12.47 -7.96 -1.73
N ASP A 275 -13.61 -8.63 -1.91
CA ASP A 275 -13.65 -9.91 -2.61
C ASP A 275 -13.23 -9.72 -4.08
N ARG A 276 -12.29 -10.56 -4.52
CA ARG A 276 -11.74 -10.58 -5.88
C ARG A 276 -11.64 -11.99 -6.41
N ALA A 277 -11.76 -12.13 -7.73
CA ALA A 277 -11.51 -13.38 -8.42
C ALA A 277 -9.99 -13.61 -8.49
N MET A 278 -9.52 -14.67 -7.85
CA MET A 278 -8.11 -15.08 -7.83
C MET A 278 -7.98 -16.45 -8.47
N VAL A 279 -6.79 -16.76 -9.00
CA VAL A 279 -6.51 -18.09 -9.55
C VAL A 279 -5.67 -18.88 -8.55
N GLU A 280 -6.23 -19.98 -8.04
CA GLU A 280 -5.54 -20.92 -7.16
C GLU A 280 -5.66 -22.34 -7.74
N ASN A 281 -4.54 -23.03 -7.92
CA ASN A 281 -4.50 -24.38 -8.49
C ASN A 281 -5.21 -24.49 -9.87
N GLY A 282 -5.13 -23.43 -10.68
CA GLY A 282 -5.77 -23.34 -11.99
C GLY A 282 -7.29 -23.10 -11.99
N GLN A 283 -7.88 -22.84 -10.82
CA GLN A 283 -9.30 -22.52 -10.67
C GLN A 283 -9.51 -21.08 -10.21
N VAL A 284 -10.59 -20.47 -10.67
CA VAL A 284 -10.99 -19.13 -10.21
C VAL A 284 -11.74 -19.27 -8.88
N VAL A 285 -11.20 -18.65 -7.85
CA VAL A 285 -11.78 -18.64 -6.49
C VAL A 285 -12.00 -17.20 -6.04
N VAL A 286 -12.93 -17.00 -5.10
CA VAL A 286 -13.15 -15.68 -4.48
C VAL A 286 -12.29 -15.58 -3.22
N ARG A 287 -11.50 -14.50 -3.11
CA ARG A 287 -10.67 -14.20 -1.93
C ARG A 287 -10.82 -12.75 -1.50
N PRO A 288 -10.84 -12.46 -0.18
CA PRO A 288 -10.79 -11.09 0.33
C PRO A 288 -9.36 -10.54 0.17
N MET A 289 -9.15 -9.77 -0.88
CA MET A 289 -7.84 -9.23 -1.25
C MET A 289 -7.67 -7.79 -0.78
N ASN A 290 -6.49 -7.46 -0.31
CA ASN A 290 -6.06 -6.11 0.01
C ASN A 290 -4.83 -5.76 -0.84
N TYR A 291 -4.77 -4.53 -1.38
CA TYR A 291 -3.56 -4.03 -2.01
C TYR A 291 -2.70 -3.30 -0.98
N PHE A 292 -1.45 -3.68 -0.88
CA PHE A 292 -0.43 -3.01 -0.10
C PHE A 292 0.45 -2.18 -1.01
N ALA A 293 0.77 -0.97 -0.55
CA ALA A 293 1.72 -0.08 -1.19
C ALA A 293 2.82 0.25 -0.19
N MET A 294 4.08 0.07 -0.57
CA MET A 294 5.19 0.55 0.23
C MET A 294 5.95 1.60 -0.55
N SER A 295 5.89 2.85 -0.07
CA SER A 295 6.73 3.93 -0.58
C SER A 295 8.03 3.96 0.23
N TYR A 296 9.14 4.19 -0.45
CA TYR A 296 10.48 4.13 0.13
C TYR A 296 11.43 5.13 -0.53
N ASP A 297 12.44 5.55 0.21
CA ASP A 297 13.49 6.42 -0.27
C ASP A 297 14.56 5.61 -1.02
N HIS A 298 14.54 5.72 -2.35
CA HIS A 298 15.43 4.97 -3.22
C HIS A 298 16.90 5.42 -3.15
N ARG A 299 17.22 6.46 -2.35
CA ARG A 299 18.62 6.83 -2.08
C ARG A 299 19.34 5.76 -1.25
N ILE A 300 18.61 5.03 -0.37
CA ILE A 300 19.18 4.03 0.54
C ILE A 300 18.50 2.67 0.45
N ILE A 301 17.28 2.57 -0.10
CA ILE A 301 16.53 1.32 -0.23
C ILE A 301 16.44 0.96 -1.70
N ASP A 302 17.06 -0.13 -2.09
CA ASP A 302 16.97 -0.65 -3.45
C ASP A 302 15.66 -1.40 -3.70
N GLY A 303 15.29 -1.54 -4.98
CA GLY A 303 14.08 -2.23 -5.37
C GLY A 303 13.97 -3.67 -4.87
N ARG A 304 15.11 -4.36 -4.69
CA ARG A 304 15.16 -5.71 -4.14
C ARG A 304 14.69 -5.76 -2.68
N GLU A 305 15.26 -4.93 -1.82
CA GLU A 305 14.92 -4.86 -0.40
C GLU A 305 13.49 -4.38 -0.19
N ALA A 306 13.05 -3.40 -1.00
CA ALA A 306 11.69 -2.91 -0.96
C ALA A 306 10.67 -4.00 -1.33
N VAL A 307 10.87 -4.68 -2.45
CA VAL A 307 9.96 -5.75 -2.92
C VAL A 307 9.95 -6.92 -1.95
N LEU A 308 11.12 -7.41 -1.53
CA LEU A 308 11.21 -8.54 -0.61
C LEU A 308 10.69 -8.20 0.79
N GLY A 309 10.86 -6.96 1.27
CA GLY A 309 10.27 -6.49 2.52
C GLY A 309 8.74 -6.50 2.46
N LEU A 310 8.15 -6.01 1.35
CA LEU A 310 6.70 -6.06 1.16
C LEU A 310 6.19 -7.51 1.01
N VAL A 311 6.96 -8.39 0.35
CA VAL A 311 6.66 -9.84 0.27
C VAL A 311 6.68 -10.47 1.65
N ALA A 312 7.66 -10.15 2.51
CA ALA A 312 7.71 -10.67 3.88
C ALA A 312 6.48 -10.24 4.71
N MET A 313 6.02 -8.99 4.56
CA MET A 313 4.78 -8.53 5.18
C MET A 313 3.57 -9.31 4.66
N LYS A 314 3.47 -9.55 3.36
CA LYS A 314 2.42 -10.36 2.72
C LYS A 314 2.41 -11.78 3.29
N GLU A 315 3.55 -12.47 3.23
CA GLU A 315 3.67 -13.86 3.70
C GLU A 315 3.28 -14.01 5.18
N ALA A 316 3.68 -13.06 6.03
CA ALA A 316 3.31 -13.03 7.44
C ALA A 316 1.81 -12.82 7.67
N LEU A 317 1.09 -12.19 6.76
CA LEU A 317 -0.37 -12.01 6.84
C LEU A 317 -1.14 -13.17 6.20
N GLU A 318 -0.59 -13.79 5.17
CA GLU A 318 -1.17 -14.97 4.52
C GLU A 318 -0.93 -16.26 5.31
N ASP A 319 0.08 -16.27 6.19
CA ASP A 319 0.32 -17.31 7.20
C ASP A 319 0.64 -16.66 8.57
N PRO A 320 -0.39 -16.20 9.32
CA PRO A 320 -0.17 -15.49 10.59
C PRO A 320 0.48 -16.33 11.69
N ALA A 321 0.56 -17.64 11.53
CA ALA A 321 1.28 -18.51 12.48
C ALA A 321 2.79 -18.17 12.52
N ARG A 322 3.37 -17.70 11.43
CA ARG A 322 4.75 -17.23 11.37
C ARG A 322 5.05 -16.12 12.38
N LEU A 323 4.09 -15.22 12.60
CA LEU A 323 4.22 -14.12 13.57
C LEU A 323 4.29 -14.60 15.02
N LEU A 324 3.84 -15.83 15.30
CA LEU A 324 3.89 -16.43 16.64
C LEU A 324 5.22 -17.15 16.90
N PHE A 325 5.89 -17.61 15.84
CA PHE A 325 7.13 -18.39 15.93
C PHE A 325 8.35 -17.59 15.52
N ASP A 326 8.17 -16.32 15.11
CA ASP A 326 9.24 -15.42 14.67
C ASP A 326 10.08 -15.99 13.48
N ILE A 327 9.42 -16.67 12.50
CA ILE A 327 10.02 -17.35 11.32
C ILE A 327 9.55 -16.77 10.00
#